data_d250754c44dd7068b9fa3ce3357780b6
#
_entry.id   d250754c44dd7068b9fa3ce3357780b6
#
_cell.length_a   1.000
_cell.length_b   1.000
_cell.length_c   1.000
_cell.angle_alpha   90.00
_cell.angle_beta   90.00
_cell.angle_gamma   90.00
#
_symmetry.space_group_name_H-M   'P 1'
#
loop_
_entity.id
_entity.type
_entity.pdbx_description
1 polymer ?
#
loop_
_entity_poly.entity_id
_entity_poly.type
_entity_poly.pdbx_seq_one_letter_code
_entity_poly.pdbx_strand_id
1 'polypeptide(L)'
;GTYTLPSLATVFHALYSAGGVNQVGTLRDVVLYRNGKAFKHVDVYGYIMNGDNTFDIVLQDGDLINVGTYEKIVTILGKVKRPMRYELKGDETLSKALEYAGGFTGDAYKKNLNVTRKGDSEYEMYTVYNEEFPEFVMANGDSVLVDAILPRYENRVSVEGAVFRPGKYAISASIATLKDLLDVVEGPREDAFLNRAILYREREDLTR
;
A
#
# COMPACT_ATOMS: atom_id res chain seq x y z
N GLY A 1 1.46 33.00 13.27
CA GLY A 1 0.70 34.26 13.06
C GLY A 1 -0.50 34.36 14.00
N THR A 2 -1.14 35.53 13.97
CA THR A 2 -2.41 35.75 14.69
C THR A 2 -3.52 35.76 13.66
N TYR A 3 -4.60 35.04 13.95
CA TYR A 3 -5.73 34.85 13.03
C TYR A 3 -7.04 35.23 13.71
N THR A 4 -7.90 35.96 13.00
CA THR A 4 -9.28 36.19 13.40
C THR A 4 -10.16 35.16 12.72
N LEU A 5 -10.82 34.32 13.51
CA LEU A 5 -11.66 33.23 13.04
C LEU A 5 -13.10 33.47 13.39
N PRO A 6 -14.09 32.89 12.65
CA PRO A 6 -15.50 32.92 13.03
C PRO A 6 -15.72 32.29 14.40
N SER A 7 -16.80 32.73 15.08
CA SER A 7 -17.28 32.04 16.27
C SER A 7 -17.58 30.58 15.95
N LEU A 8 -17.23 29.67 16.84
CA LEU A 8 -17.29 28.20 16.67
C LEU A 8 -16.22 27.61 15.74
N ALA A 9 -15.19 28.37 15.38
CA ALA A 9 -14.04 27.77 14.69
C ALA A 9 -13.32 26.77 15.59
N THR A 10 -12.83 25.71 14.99
CA THR A 10 -12.12 24.62 15.68
C THR A 10 -10.62 24.65 15.39
N VAL A 11 -9.85 23.79 16.04
CA VAL A 11 -8.42 23.63 15.78
C VAL A 11 -8.17 23.33 14.29
N PHE A 12 -9.01 22.50 13.67
CA PHE A 12 -8.86 22.17 12.26
C PHE A 12 -9.10 23.40 11.35
N HIS A 13 -10.13 24.22 11.66
CA HIS A 13 -10.37 25.47 10.93
C HIS A 13 -9.20 26.44 11.05
N ALA A 14 -8.57 26.54 12.22
CA ALA A 14 -7.40 27.38 12.41
C ALA A 14 -6.18 26.89 11.62
N LEU A 15 -5.89 25.59 11.64
CA LEU A 15 -4.83 25.00 10.83
C LEU A 15 -5.06 25.24 9.33
N TYR A 16 -6.30 25.06 8.86
CA TYR A 16 -6.65 25.32 7.47
C TYR A 16 -6.47 26.80 7.11
N SER A 17 -6.94 27.71 7.96
CA SER A 17 -6.80 29.17 7.76
C SER A 17 -5.34 29.64 7.77
N ALA A 18 -4.48 28.93 8.49
CA ALA A 18 -3.04 29.18 8.51
C ALA A 18 -2.29 28.64 7.27
N GLY A 19 -3.00 27.96 6.35
CA GLY A 19 -2.39 27.33 5.16
C GLY A 19 -1.90 25.91 5.41
N GLY A 20 -2.32 25.28 6.51
CA GLY A 20 -1.91 23.94 6.91
C GLY A 20 -0.61 23.91 7.72
N VAL A 21 -0.07 22.71 7.88
CA VAL A 21 1.20 22.45 8.57
C VAL A 21 2.32 22.41 7.54
N ASN A 22 3.46 23.02 7.83
CA ASN A 22 4.60 23.02 6.94
C ASN A 22 5.28 21.64 6.88
N GLN A 23 6.30 21.48 6.01
CA GLN A 23 6.95 20.18 5.74
C GLN A 23 7.67 19.55 6.94
N VAL A 24 7.99 20.32 7.97
CA VAL A 24 8.67 19.85 9.19
C VAL A 24 7.75 19.77 10.39
N GLY A 25 6.50 20.26 10.26
CA GLY A 25 5.53 20.26 11.34
C GLY A 25 4.81 18.92 11.46
N THR A 26 4.46 18.58 12.70
CA THR A 26 3.70 17.36 13.01
C THR A 26 2.19 17.55 12.83
N LEU A 27 1.53 16.53 12.29
CA LEU A 27 0.07 16.36 12.31
C LEU A 27 -0.40 15.42 13.43
N ARG A 28 0.55 14.78 14.13
CA ARG A 28 0.28 13.72 15.10
C ARG A 28 0.25 14.21 16.55
N ASP A 29 0.76 15.44 16.79
CA ASP A 29 0.75 16.08 18.12
C ASP A 29 0.70 17.60 17.99
N VAL A 30 -0.45 18.11 17.59
CA VAL A 30 -0.74 19.55 17.60
C VAL A 30 -1.29 19.92 18.98
N VAL A 31 -0.64 20.86 19.66
CA VAL A 31 -0.99 21.21 21.03
C VAL A 31 -1.77 22.52 21.08
N LEU A 32 -2.99 22.44 21.62
CA LEU A 32 -3.80 23.61 21.95
C LEU A 32 -3.45 24.10 23.35
N TYR A 33 -3.01 25.34 23.48
CA TYR A 33 -2.83 26.02 24.74
C TYR A 33 -3.97 26.96 25.02
N ARG A 34 -4.48 26.91 26.26
CA ARG A 34 -5.55 27.78 26.76
C ARG A 34 -5.13 28.36 28.12
N ASN A 35 -5.25 29.66 28.27
CA ASN A 35 -4.79 30.37 29.49
C ASN A 35 -3.32 30.04 29.87
N GLY A 36 -2.44 29.92 28.87
CA GLY A 36 -1.02 29.63 29.05
C GLY A 36 -0.66 28.20 29.45
N LYS A 37 -1.63 27.27 29.45
CA LYS A 37 -1.40 25.86 29.78
C LYS A 37 -1.77 24.97 28.60
N ALA A 38 -1.03 23.86 28.42
CA ALA A 38 -1.41 22.81 27.47
C ALA A 38 -2.79 22.26 27.84
N PHE A 39 -3.75 22.48 26.97
CA PHE A 39 -5.15 22.12 27.20
C PHE A 39 -5.49 20.79 26.52
N LYS A 40 -5.02 20.60 25.28
CA LYS A 40 -5.32 19.40 24.50
C LYS A 40 -4.23 19.10 23.49
N HIS A 41 -3.91 17.82 23.34
CA HIS A 41 -3.14 17.27 22.25
C HIS A 41 -4.07 16.74 21.16
N VAL A 42 -3.82 17.12 19.92
CA VAL A 42 -4.67 16.83 18.75
C VAL A 42 -3.88 16.01 17.76
N ASP A 43 -4.31 14.79 17.50
CA ASP A 43 -3.79 13.93 16.44
C ASP A 43 -4.71 14.07 15.20
N VAL A 44 -4.26 14.82 14.20
CA VAL A 44 -5.05 15.12 12.99
C VAL A 44 -5.27 13.86 12.13
N TYR A 45 -4.42 12.82 12.29
CA TYR A 45 -4.61 11.57 11.57
C TYR A 45 -5.90 10.85 11.97
N GLY A 46 -6.33 10.95 13.24
CA GLY A 46 -7.63 10.43 13.66
C GLY A 46 -8.76 11.00 12.82
N TYR A 47 -8.73 12.31 12.57
CA TYR A 47 -9.71 12.97 11.71
C TYR A 47 -9.58 12.57 10.24
N ILE A 48 -8.37 12.67 9.66
CA ILE A 48 -8.14 12.44 8.23
C ILE A 48 -8.37 10.97 7.84
N MET A 49 -7.94 10.04 8.69
CA MET A 49 -7.97 8.60 8.37
C MET A 49 -9.27 7.92 8.79
N ASN A 50 -9.85 8.33 9.92
CA ASN A 50 -10.97 7.64 10.55
C ASN A 50 -12.25 8.47 10.63
N GLY A 51 -12.20 9.77 10.26
CA GLY A 51 -13.34 10.69 10.44
C GLY A 51 -13.65 10.99 11.92
N ASP A 52 -12.72 10.71 12.84
CA ASP A 52 -12.87 10.99 14.25
C ASP A 52 -12.69 12.49 14.51
N ASN A 53 -13.76 13.15 14.93
CA ASN A 53 -13.76 14.57 15.25
C ASN A 53 -13.81 14.85 16.77
N THR A 54 -13.67 13.85 17.61
CA THR A 54 -13.78 13.98 19.07
C THR A 54 -12.72 14.88 19.70
N PHE A 55 -11.63 15.13 19.00
CA PHE A 55 -10.54 16.03 19.42
C PHE A 55 -10.59 17.41 18.75
N ASP A 56 -11.50 17.64 17.78
CA ASP A 56 -11.62 18.92 17.07
C ASP A 56 -12.42 19.92 17.92
N ILE A 57 -11.70 20.62 18.79
CA ILE A 57 -12.24 21.47 19.84
C ILE A 57 -12.54 22.86 19.30
N VAL A 58 -13.66 23.44 19.72
CA VAL A 58 -14.00 24.86 19.48
C VAL A 58 -13.00 25.75 20.21
N LEU A 59 -12.42 26.69 19.47
CA LEU A 59 -11.45 27.64 19.95
C LEU A 59 -12.10 28.77 20.75
N GLN A 60 -11.32 29.34 21.65
CA GLN A 60 -11.68 30.53 22.44
C GLN A 60 -10.67 31.66 22.12
N ASP A 61 -11.10 32.89 22.44
CA ASP A 61 -10.22 34.04 22.31
C ASP A 61 -8.96 33.86 23.18
N GLY A 62 -7.78 34.15 22.60
CA GLY A 62 -6.51 33.96 23.26
C GLY A 62 -5.95 32.55 23.25
N ASP A 63 -6.62 31.58 22.63
CA ASP A 63 -6.06 30.23 22.42
C ASP A 63 -4.81 30.31 21.51
N LEU A 64 -3.83 29.47 21.82
CA LEU A 64 -2.60 29.33 21.02
C LEU A 64 -2.46 27.88 20.55
N ILE A 65 -2.28 27.70 19.23
CA ILE A 65 -2.01 26.41 18.64
C ILE A 65 -0.52 26.31 18.35
N ASN A 66 0.13 25.32 18.93
CA ASN A 66 1.52 25.01 18.71
C ASN A 66 1.66 23.74 17.88
N VAL A 67 2.36 23.84 16.76
CA VAL A 67 2.71 22.71 15.90
C VAL A 67 4.20 22.44 16.07
N GLY A 68 4.53 21.34 16.70
CA GLY A 68 5.90 20.88 16.85
C GLY A 68 6.49 20.31 15.55
N THR A 69 7.60 19.60 15.65
CA THR A 69 8.20 18.87 14.51
C THR A 69 7.71 17.41 14.52
N TYR A 70 7.64 16.81 13.31
CA TYR A 70 7.32 15.38 13.20
C TYR A 70 8.40 14.50 13.86
N GLU A 71 8.00 13.32 14.33
CA GLU A 71 8.91 12.33 14.88
C GLU A 71 9.52 11.47 13.78
N LYS A 72 8.69 10.87 12.96
CA LYS A 72 9.10 9.96 11.87
C LYS A 72 8.30 10.24 10.60
N ILE A 73 8.99 10.31 9.48
CA ILE A 73 8.35 10.30 8.14
C ILE A 73 8.83 9.07 7.39
N VAL A 74 7.88 8.30 6.88
CA VAL A 74 8.14 7.15 6.02
C VAL A 74 7.52 7.37 4.65
N THR A 75 8.05 6.71 3.64
CA THR A 75 7.55 6.79 2.26
C THR A 75 7.01 5.43 1.85
N ILE A 76 5.76 5.36 1.41
CA ILE A 76 5.14 4.12 0.89
C ILE A 76 4.88 4.33 -0.60
N LEU A 77 5.45 3.44 -1.42
CA LEU A 77 5.40 3.51 -2.88
C LEU A 77 4.86 2.22 -3.49
N GLY A 78 4.52 2.28 -4.78
CA GLY A 78 4.10 1.13 -5.56
C GLY A 78 2.63 0.77 -5.40
N LYS A 79 2.33 -0.52 -5.20
CA LYS A 79 0.99 -1.09 -5.29
C LYS A 79 0.17 -0.98 -4.00
N VAL A 80 0.05 0.24 -3.49
CA VAL A 80 -0.88 0.63 -2.41
C VAL A 80 -1.91 1.61 -2.94
N LYS A 81 -3.03 1.77 -2.25
CA LYS A 81 -4.12 2.65 -2.70
C LYS A 81 -3.77 4.13 -2.66
N ARG A 82 -2.92 4.53 -1.72
CA ARG A 82 -2.48 5.92 -1.53
C ARG A 82 -0.96 5.97 -1.33
N PRO A 83 -0.16 5.87 -2.42
CA PRO A 83 1.30 5.98 -2.32
C PRO A 83 1.69 7.43 -2.01
N MET A 84 2.27 7.65 -0.83
CA MET A 84 2.73 8.97 -0.38
C MET A 84 3.66 8.86 0.85
N ARG A 85 4.02 10.02 1.40
CA ARG A 85 4.73 10.10 2.67
C ARG A 85 3.74 10.13 3.82
N TYR A 86 4.03 9.38 4.87
CA TYR A 86 3.23 9.27 6.07
C TYR A 86 4.04 9.63 7.30
N GLU A 87 3.42 10.35 8.22
CA GLU A 87 3.98 10.61 9.53
C GLU A 87 3.61 9.47 10.48
N LEU A 88 4.61 8.90 11.11
CA LEU A 88 4.46 7.88 12.15
C LEU A 88 4.95 8.43 13.50
N LYS A 89 4.41 7.88 14.60
CA LYS A 89 4.83 8.22 15.96
C LYS A 89 5.08 6.97 16.78
N GLY A 90 5.95 7.11 17.82
CA GLY A 90 6.27 6.01 18.72
C GLY A 90 6.72 4.77 17.93
N ASP A 91 6.22 3.62 18.32
CA ASP A 91 6.57 2.32 17.73
C ASP A 91 5.57 1.85 16.65
N GLU A 92 5.01 2.79 15.89
CA GLU A 92 4.12 2.42 14.77
C GLU A 92 4.87 1.59 13.74
N THR A 93 4.20 0.51 13.31
CA THR A 93 4.78 -0.57 12.52
C THR A 93 4.49 -0.41 11.02
N LEU A 94 5.11 -1.27 10.22
CA LEU A 94 4.85 -1.37 8.78
C LEU A 94 3.36 -1.64 8.49
N SER A 95 2.72 -2.48 9.31
CA SER A 95 1.28 -2.74 9.20
C SER A 95 0.46 -1.46 9.36
N LYS A 96 0.82 -0.60 10.31
CA LYS A 96 0.15 0.69 10.54
C LYS A 96 0.39 1.67 9.40
N ALA A 97 1.61 1.73 8.87
CA ALA A 97 1.93 2.55 7.70
C ALA A 97 1.13 2.13 6.46
N LEU A 98 0.97 0.82 6.23
CA LEU A 98 0.14 0.27 5.15
C LEU A 98 -1.35 0.59 5.35
N GLU A 99 -1.85 0.58 6.59
CA GLU A 99 -3.23 1.01 6.92
C GLU A 99 -3.45 2.47 6.50
N TYR A 100 -2.52 3.37 6.84
CA TYR A 100 -2.57 4.76 6.40
C TYR A 100 -2.54 4.90 4.87
N ALA A 101 -1.78 4.04 4.19
CA ALA A 101 -1.75 3.97 2.73
C ALA A 101 -3.04 3.38 2.11
N GLY A 102 -4.04 3.04 2.93
CA GLY A 102 -5.32 2.46 2.50
C GLY A 102 -5.24 0.99 2.12
N GLY A 103 -4.13 0.32 2.44
CA GLY A 103 -3.86 -1.07 2.10
C GLY A 103 -3.41 -1.25 0.64
N PHE A 104 -3.32 -2.50 0.25
CA PHE A 104 -2.81 -2.93 -1.05
C PHE A 104 -3.82 -2.73 -2.19
N THR A 105 -3.30 -2.55 -3.42
CA THR A 105 -4.10 -2.71 -4.64
C THR A 105 -4.34 -4.19 -4.96
N GLY A 106 -5.27 -4.47 -5.88
CA GLY A 106 -5.62 -5.85 -6.25
C GLY A 106 -4.47 -6.64 -6.88
N ASP A 107 -3.53 -5.95 -7.52
CA ASP A 107 -2.38 -6.52 -8.20
C ASP A 107 -1.07 -6.42 -7.39
N ALA A 108 -1.15 -6.11 -6.10
CA ALA A 108 0.00 -6.01 -5.22
C ALA A 108 0.57 -7.39 -4.85
N TYR A 109 1.89 -7.51 -4.85
CA TYR A 109 2.59 -8.65 -4.28
C TYR A 109 2.70 -8.47 -2.76
N LYS A 110 2.10 -9.39 -1.99
CA LYS A 110 1.87 -9.22 -0.55
C LYS A 110 2.70 -10.14 0.34
N LYS A 111 3.47 -11.07 -0.23
CA LYS A 111 4.20 -12.08 0.56
C LYS A 111 5.34 -11.47 1.35
N ASN A 112 6.04 -10.51 0.77
CA ASN A 112 7.06 -9.72 1.43
C ASN A 112 7.16 -8.33 0.82
N LEU A 113 7.76 -7.41 1.55
CA LEU A 113 8.04 -6.05 1.10
C LEU A 113 9.50 -5.72 1.36
N ASN A 114 10.08 -4.91 0.48
CA ASN A 114 11.42 -4.38 0.66
C ASN A 114 11.33 -3.00 1.33
N VAL A 115 11.99 -2.89 2.48
CA VAL A 115 12.12 -1.63 3.23
C VAL A 115 13.57 -1.18 3.12
N THR A 116 13.77 0.01 2.57
CA THR A 116 15.07 0.67 2.55
C THR A 116 15.15 1.66 3.70
N ARG A 117 16.12 1.47 4.57
CA ARG A 117 16.41 2.33 5.74
C ARG A 117 17.68 3.11 5.51
N LYS A 118 17.72 4.34 6.00
CA LYS A 118 18.94 5.15 6.02
C LYS A 118 19.71 4.83 7.29
N GLY A 119 20.85 4.16 7.16
CA GLY A 119 21.81 4.01 8.24
C GLY A 119 22.69 5.26 8.40
N ASP A 120 23.67 5.20 9.27
CA ASP A 120 24.54 6.35 9.55
C ASP A 120 25.44 6.72 8.36
N SER A 121 25.86 5.75 7.57
CA SER A 121 26.78 5.94 6.43
C SER A 121 26.27 5.33 5.11
N GLU A 122 25.42 4.31 5.19
CA GLU A 122 24.96 3.54 4.05
C GLU A 122 23.47 3.21 4.19
N TYR A 123 22.86 2.77 3.09
CA TYR A 123 21.50 2.26 3.11
C TYR A 123 21.49 0.81 3.58
N GLU A 124 20.53 0.49 4.40
CA GLU A 124 20.19 -0.87 4.82
C GLU A 124 18.91 -1.32 4.10
N MET A 125 18.87 -2.59 3.72
CA MET A 125 17.69 -3.18 3.09
C MET A 125 17.16 -4.32 3.94
N TYR A 126 15.86 -4.29 4.20
CA TYR A 126 15.14 -5.32 4.91
C TYR A 126 14.11 -5.94 3.98
N THR A 127 14.08 -7.27 3.89
CA THR A 127 12.96 -7.99 3.30
C THR A 127 12.07 -8.47 4.42
N VAL A 128 10.91 -7.84 4.56
CA VAL A 128 9.96 -8.09 5.65
C VAL A 128 8.84 -8.95 5.10
N TYR A 129 8.59 -10.10 5.71
CA TYR A 129 7.51 -11.01 5.33
C TYR A 129 6.17 -10.55 5.92
N ASN A 130 5.07 -10.97 5.31
CA ASN A 130 3.72 -10.49 5.69
C ASN A 130 3.37 -10.79 7.16
N GLU A 131 3.87 -11.89 7.71
CA GLU A 131 3.69 -12.25 9.12
C GLU A 131 4.39 -11.28 10.07
N GLU A 132 5.48 -10.63 9.61
CA GLU A 132 6.32 -9.71 10.38
C GLU A 132 5.84 -8.25 10.32
N PHE A 133 4.92 -7.90 9.39
CA PHE A 133 4.45 -6.52 9.24
C PHE A 133 3.92 -5.88 10.55
N PRO A 134 3.19 -6.62 11.42
CA PRO A 134 2.69 -6.07 12.68
C PRO A 134 3.78 -5.78 13.69
N GLU A 135 4.94 -6.41 13.57
CA GLU A 135 6.04 -6.33 14.53
C GLU A 135 7.20 -5.45 14.03
N PHE A 136 7.27 -5.23 12.71
CA PHE A 136 8.35 -4.43 12.12
C PHE A 136 8.13 -2.94 12.40
N VAL A 137 8.85 -2.40 13.39
CA VAL A 137 8.82 -0.99 13.76
C VAL A 137 9.51 -0.15 12.70
N MET A 138 8.81 0.86 12.20
CA MET A 138 9.32 1.78 11.19
C MET A 138 10.26 2.83 11.80
N ALA A 139 11.31 3.17 11.07
CA ALA A 139 12.25 4.22 11.43
C ALA A 139 12.05 5.47 10.56
N ASN A 140 12.55 6.61 11.06
CA ASN A 140 12.49 7.86 10.29
C ASN A 140 13.30 7.75 9.00
N GLY A 141 12.68 8.10 7.89
CA GLY A 141 13.28 8.04 6.56
C GLY A 141 13.15 6.71 5.84
N ASP A 142 12.50 5.70 6.44
CA ASP A 142 12.24 4.42 5.77
C ASP A 142 11.44 4.62 4.48
N SER A 143 11.79 3.85 3.46
CA SER A 143 11.07 3.78 2.19
C SER A 143 10.65 2.35 1.90
N VAL A 144 9.37 2.15 1.69
CA VAL A 144 8.75 0.85 1.38
C VAL A 144 8.29 0.85 -0.06
N LEU A 145 8.73 -0.15 -0.82
CA LEU A 145 8.25 -0.40 -2.18
C LEU A 145 7.37 -1.65 -2.19
N VAL A 146 6.14 -1.49 -2.61
CA VAL A 146 5.19 -2.59 -2.81
C VAL A 146 5.16 -2.94 -4.30
N ASP A 147 5.68 -4.11 -4.65
CA ASP A 147 5.76 -4.59 -6.01
C ASP A 147 4.40 -5.12 -6.52
N ALA A 148 4.27 -5.26 -7.83
CA ALA A 148 3.14 -5.95 -8.46
C ALA A 148 3.39 -7.47 -8.50
N ILE A 149 2.31 -8.25 -8.54
CA ILE A 149 2.38 -9.67 -8.93
C ILE A 149 2.94 -9.78 -10.35
N LEU A 150 3.63 -10.88 -10.63
CA LEU A 150 4.18 -11.12 -11.96
C LEU A 150 3.05 -11.24 -13.00
N PRO A 151 3.20 -10.65 -14.20
CA PRO A 151 2.19 -10.71 -15.27
C PRO A 151 2.21 -12.05 -16.00
N ARG A 152 2.15 -13.13 -15.26
CA ARG A 152 2.10 -14.50 -15.78
C ARG A 152 0.96 -15.29 -15.13
N TYR A 153 0.54 -16.35 -15.80
CA TYR A 153 -0.53 -17.21 -15.33
C TYR A 153 0.07 -18.50 -14.75
N GLU A 154 -0.35 -18.87 -13.56
CA GLU A 154 0.10 -20.11 -12.90
C GLU A 154 -0.49 -21.37 -13.55
N ASN A 155 -1.69 -21.25 -14.10
CA ASN A 155 -2.51 -22.38 -14.58
C ASN A 155 -2.91 -22.29 -16.06
N ARG A 156 -2.10 -21.61 -16.90
CA ARG A 156 -2.42 -21.46 -18.30
C ARG A 156 -1.78 -22.53 -19.17
N VAL A 157 -2.55 -23.08 -20.10
CA VAL A 157 -2.08 -23.86 -21.24
C VAL A 157 -2.50 -23.19 -22.55
N SER A 158 -1.67 -23.24 -23.57
CA SER A 158 -1.98 -22.72 -24.91
C SER A 158 -2.05 -23.89 -25.89
N VAL A 159 -3.07 -23.88 -26.74
CA VAL A 159 -3.24 -24.84 -27.84
C VAL A 159 -3.15 -24.08 -29.16
N GLU A 160 -2.27 -24.53 -30.02
CA GLU A 160 -2.01 -23.92 -31.33
C GLU A 160 -2.06 -24.98 -32.43
N GLY A 161 -2.26 -24.54 -33.68
CA GLY A 161 -2.27 -25.43 -34.83
C GLY A 161 -3.67 -25.82 -35.30
N ALA A 162 -3.80 -26.97 -35.97
CA ALA A 162 -5.00 -27.41 -36.64
C ALA A 162 -6.02 -28.07 -35.71
N VAL A 163 -6.53 -27.30 -34.74
CA VAL A 163 -7.65 -27.65 -33.88
C VAL A 163 -8.83 -26.71 -34.16
N PHE A 164 -10.06 -27.12 -33.81
CA PHE A 164 -11.23 -26.28 -34.07
C PHE A 164 -11.22 -24.98 -33.26
N ARG A 165 -10.73 -25.01 -32.00
CA ARG A 165 -10.67 -23.83 -31.13
C ARG A 165 -9.27 -23.62 -30.54
N PRO A 166 -8.32 -23.12 -31.38
CA PRO A 166 -7.00 -22.74 -30.85
C PRO A 166 -7.13 -21.57 -29.88
N GLY A 167 -6.30 -21.57 -28.80
CA GLY A 167 -6.38 -20.50 -27.82
C GLY A 167 -5.70 -20.83 -26.50
N LYS A 168 -6.02 -20.02 -25.48
CA LYS A 168 -5.50 -20.15 -24.12
C LYS A 168 -6.59 -20.69 -23.21
N TYR A 169 -6.25 -21.70 -22.42
CA TYR A 169 -7.17 -22.38 -21.53
C TYR A 169 -6.58 -22.44 -20.13
N ALA A 170 -7.45 -22.53 -19.12
CA ALA A 170 -7.02 -22.70 -17.73
C ALA A 170 -6.89 -24.19 -17.40
N ILE A 171 -5.79 -24.60 -16.85
CA ILE A 171 -5.65 -25.93 -16.23
C ILE A 171 -6.54 -25.94 -14.96
N SER A 172 -7.42 -26.89 -14.87
CA SER A 172 -8.42 -27.02 -13.80
C SER A 172 -8.76 -28.50 -13.59
N ALA A 173 -9.63 -28.79 -12.63
CA ALA A 173 -10.12 -30.16 -12.42
C ALA A 173 -10.84 -30.74 -13.67
N SER A 174 -11.43 -29.89 -14.49
CA SER A 174 -12.09 -30.29 -15.75
C SER A 174 -11.17 -30.34 -16.97
N ILE A 175 -9.96 -29.79 -16.87
CA ILE A 175 -8.91 -29.82 -17.91
C ILE A 175 -7.60 -30.22 -17.23
N ALA A 176 -7.51 -31.46 -16.80
CA ALA A 176 -6.36 -32.01 -16.09
C ALA A 176 -5.41 -32.81 -17.02
N THR A 177 -5.94 -33.34 -18.10
CA THR A 177 -5.21 -34.19 -19.05
C THR A 177 -5.21 -33.56 -20.45
N LEU A 178 -4.28 -34.04 -21.30
CA LEU A 178 -4.27 -33.68 -22.72
C LEU A 178 -5.56 -34.06 -23.44
N LYS A 179 -6.21 -35.16 -23.02
CA LYS A 179 -7.48 -35.59 -23.57
C LYS A 179 -8.59 -34.58 -23.25
N ASP A 180 -8.71 -34.18 -21.97
CA ASP A 180 -9.70 -33.18 -21.57
C ASP A 180 -9.51 -31.87 -22.35
N LEU A 181 -8.24 -31.47 -22.56
CA LEU A 181 -7.92 -30.30 -23.34
C LEU A 181 -8.35 -30.45 -24.80
N LEU A 182 -8.10 -31.61 -25.41
CA LEU A 182 -8.54 -31.89 -26.79
C LEU A 182 -10.08 -31.91 -26.89
N ASP A 183 -10.77 -32.41 -25.90
CA ASP A 183 -12.24 -32.41 -25.87
C ASP A 183 -12.80 -30.99 -25.82
N VAL A 184 -12.17 -30.11 -25.01
CA VAL A 184 -12.59 -28.69 -24.88
C VAL A 184 -12.31 -27.89 -26.16
N VAL A 185 -11.22 -28.18 -26.87
CA VAL A 185 -10.92 -27.53 -28.15
C VAL A 185 -11.68 -28.15 -29.34
N GLU A 186 -12.65 -29.05 -29.07
CA GLU A 186 -13.47 -29.77 -30.06
C GLU A 186 -12.63 -30.65 -31.01
N GLY A 187 -11.43 -31.03 -30.58
CA GLY A 187 -10.54 -31.90 -31.32
C GLY A 187 -9.75 -31.28 -32.45
N PRO A 188 -8.99 -32.11 -33.20
CA PRO A 188 -8.27 -31.67 -34.39
C PRO A 188 -9.23 -31.46 -35.56
N ARG A 189 -8.90 -30.49 -36.42
CA ARG A 189 -9.61 -30.24 -37.68
C ARG A 189 -9.33 -31.35 -38.67
N GLU A 190 -10.18 -31.43 -39.72
CA GLU A 190 -10.09 -32.43 -40.81
C GLU A 190 -8.75 -32.38 -41.57
N ASP A 191 -8.12 -31.18 -41.65
CA ASP A 191 -6.83 -30.94 -42.31
C ASP A 191 -5.62 -31.17 -41.36
N ALA A 192 -5.85 -31.62 -40.12
CA ALA A 192 -4.78 -31.85 -39.15
C ALA A 192 -3.91 -33.07 -39.49
N PHE A 193 -2.60 -32.93 -39.31
CA PHE A 193 -1.66 -34.05 -39.40
C PHE A 193 -1.62 -34.81 -38.05
N LEU A 194 -2.38 -35.87 -37.96
CA LEU A 194 -2.63 -36.61 -36.71
C LEU A 194 -1.42 -37.45 -36.21
N ASN A 195 -0.39 -37.67 -37.06
CA ASN A 195 0.73 -38.52 -36.69
C ASN A 195 1.77 -37.79 -35.80
N ARG A 196 1.59 -36.49 -35.56
CA ARG A 196 2.52 -35.73 -34.75
C ARG A 196 1.84 -34.63 -34.00
N ALA A 197 2.01 -34.62 -32.67
CA ALA A 197 1.73 -33.49 -31.78
C ALA A 197 2.99 -33.16 -30.98
N ILE A 198 3.20 -31.91 -30.66
CA ILE A 198 4.35 -31.45 -29.88
C ILE A 198 3.83 -30.79 -28.61
N LEU A 199 4.26 -31.28 -27.46
CA LEU A 199 3.98 -30.69 -26.16
C LEU A 199 5.24 -29.97 -25.67
N TYR A 200 5.16 -28.67 -25.55
CA TYR A 200 6.18 -27.87 -24.88
C TYR A 200 5.79 -27.70 -23.41
N ARG A 201 6.69 -28.05 -22.52
CA ARG A 201 6.54 -27.86 -21.08
C ARG A 201 7.73 -27.08 -20.56
N GLU A 202 7.46 -25.98 -19.90
CA GLU A 202 8.50 -25.24 -19.19
C GLU A 202 8.98 -26.07 -17.99
N ARG A 203 10.28 -26.23 -17.83
CA ARG A 203 10.89 -26.90 -16.69
C ARG A 203 11.03 -25.94 -15.51
N GLU A 204 11.33 -26.47 -14.31
CA GLU A 204 11.58 -25.67 -13.12
C GLU A 204 12.74 -24.66 -13.30
N ASP A 205 13.73 -25.00 -14.12
CA ASP A 205 14.85 -24.15 -14.49
C ASP A 205 14.54 -23.15 -15.62
N LEU A 206 13.28 -23.00 -16.00
CA LEU A 206 12.77 -22.14 -17.08
C LEU A 206 13.27 -22.48 -18.49
N THR A 207 13.90 -23.64 -18.69
CA THR A 207 14.23 -24.16 -20.02
C THR A 207 13.03 -24.86 -20.67
N ARG A 208 13.01 -24.93 -22.01
CA ARG A 208 11.92 -25.58 -22.78
C ARG A 208 12.38 -26.89 -23.40
#